data_279bf97385015cc3bdc12740686483e9
#
_entry.id   279bf97385015cc3bdc12740686483e9
#
_cell.length_a   1.000
_cell.length_b   1.000
_cell.length_c   1.000
_cell.angle_alpha   90.00
_cell.angle_beta   90.00
_cell.angle_gamma   90.00
#
_symmetry.space_group_name_H-M   'P 1'
#
loop_
_entity.id
_entity.type
_entity.pdbx_description
1 polymer ?
#
loop_
_entity_poly.entity_id
_entity_poly.type
_entity_poly.pdbx_seq_one_letter_code
_entity_poly.pdbx_strand_id
1 'polypeptide(L)'
;MTAGDLITLLPLIVLTASPVVVMLAAAFWRSHALALTLTLVGLAATMVSLFLAASRASRQVTPLLSFDTYALFYIGLLTAATAAVAILSWNYLQRRHVHPEEYYMLLLTATLGGAVLVASTHFASFFLGLEILSVSLYALIVYPIYRAQFVEAAVKYLVLAGSTSAFLVFGMALVYAETGTMTVSGLAPLLSAGLGSQEAVVTLGIVLLLVGVGFKLAVVPFHMWTPDVYQGAPAPVGGYVATVSKGAMFALLLRYFRPVSLDPGSTLFLVFAAVAVASMAAGNLLALRQDNVKRILAYSSIAHLGYLLVAFLATGERAAIAVTFYLVAYFATTLAAFGVVAALSTSERDAESLADYRGLARRRRWTATAFTVALFSLAGMPLTMGFIGKVYLVTAGAGSALWALIIVLVLTSTVGLYYYTRIVVAMWVRQPDQSAEAVGTAVDGASGAVLAALTAFLIVFGVYPAPLIQLIERAVSTLP
;
A
#
# COMPACT_ATOMS: atom_id res chain seq x y z
N MET A 1 -1.68 26.22 20.96
CA MET A 1 -0.81 25.02 20.82
C MET A 1 0.21 25.06 21.95
N THR A 2 0.28 24.01 22.74
CA THR A 2 1.28 23.85 23.81
C THR A 2 2.57 23.23 23.24
N ALA A 3 3.69 23.29 23.98
CA ALA A 3 4.93 22.58 23.61
C ALA A 3 4.69 21.06 23.45
N GLY A 4 3.75 20.52 24.23
CA GLY A 4 3.32 19.11 24.10
C GLY A 4 2.64 18.80 22.77
N ASP A 5 1.85 19.71 22.24
CA ASP A 5 1.16 19.55 20.96
C ASP A 5 2.17 19.55 19.80
N LEU A 6 3.21 20.40 19.88
CA LEU A 6 4.29 20.43 18.89
C LEU A 6 5.09 19.14 18.86
N ILE A 7 5.37 18.51 20.02
CA ILE A 7 6.05 17.21 20.08
C ILE A 7 5.18 16.12 19.47
N THR A 8 3.88 16.13 19.70
CA THR A 8 2.95 15.16 19.10
C THR A 8 2.87 15.32 17.58
N LEU A 9 2.92 16.57 17.06
CA LEU A 9 2.92 16.85 15.62
C LEU A 9 4.31 16.68 14.96
N LEU A 10 5.38 16.48 15.76
CA LEU A 10 6.75 16.45 15.27
C LEU A 10 6.97 15.53 14.05
N PRO A 11 6.38 14.31 13.99
CA PRO A 11 6.53 13.45 12.81
C PRO A 11 6.03 14.10 11.53
N LEU A 12 4.88 14.77 11.55
CA LEU A 12 4.37 15.49 10.37
C LEU A 12 5.19 16.73 10.07
N ILE A 13 5.65 17.46 11.08
CA ILE A 13 6.49 18.66 10.89
C ILE A 13 7.80 18.28 10.20
N VAL A 14 8.47 17.23 10.67
CA VAL A 14 9.71 16.71 10.07
C VAL A 14 9.45 16.21 8.65
N LEU A 15 8.37 15.45 8.46
CA LEU A 15 8.02 14.91 7.15
C LEU A 15 7.61 16.02 6.16
N THR A 16 7.04 17.14 6.62
CA THR A 16 6.74 18.32 5.81
C THR A 16 8.00 19.12 5.47
N ALA A 17 8.91 19.25 6.42
CA ALA A 17 10.17 19.98 6.19
C ALA A 17 11.10 19.22 5.23
N SER A 18 11.08 17.90 5.24
CA SER A 18 12.00 17.06 4.47
C SER A 18 11.96 17.32 2.96
N PRO A 19 10.81 17.32 2.25
CA PRO A 19 10.75 17.63 0.83
C PRO A 19 11.17 19.08 0.53
N VAL A 20 10.90 20.03 1.44
CA VAL A 20 11.34 21.42 1.30
C VAL A 20 12.86 21.52 1.38
N VAL A 21 13.50 20.82 2.30
CA VAL A 21 14.96 20.75 2.42
C VAL A 21 15.59 20.15 1.17
N VAL A 22 15.03 19.04 0.66
CA VAL A 22 15.50 18.42 -0.60
C VAL A 22 15.34 19.39 -1.77
N MET A 23 14.20 20.10 -1.86
CA MET A 23 13.93 21.10 -2.89
C MET A 23 14.95 22.25 -2.86
N LEU A 24 15.19 22.83 -1.68
CA LEU A 24 16.16 23.91 -1.51
C LEU A 24 17.58 23.45 -1.84
N ALA A 25 17.97 22.25 -1.39
CA ALA A 25 19.28 21.70 -1.73
C ALA A 25 19.41 21.49 -3.24
N ALA A 26 18.41 20.94 -3.92
CA ALA A 26 18.40 20.73 -5.37
C ALA A 26 18.43 22.02 -6.17
N ALA A 27 17.90 23.13 -5.64
CA ALA A 27 17.94 24.44 -6.30
C ALA A 27 19.38 24.99 -6.40
N PHE A 28 20.25 24.65 -5.44
CA PHE A 28 21.66 25.12 -5.43
C PHE A 28 22.64 24.06 -5.96
N TRP A 29 22.39 22.78 -5.66
CA TRP A 29 23.28 21.67 -6.00
C TRP A 29 22.46 20.46 -6.50
N ARG A 30 22.42 20.28 -7.82
CA ARG A 30 21.82 19.09 -8.41
C ARG A 30 22.75 17.89 -8.23
N SER A 31 22.37 17.01 -7.30
CA SER A 31 23.12 15.80 -6.98
C SER A 31 22.21 14.69 -6.52
N HIS A 32 22.19 13.59 -7.28
CA HIS A 32 21.42 12.38 -6.93
C HIS A 32 21.76 11.87 -5.53
N ALA A 33 23.07 11.79 -5.19
CA ALA A 33 23.52 11.33 -3.90
C ALA A 33 23.04 12.23 -2.75
N LEU A 34 23.10 13.56 -2.94
CA LEU A 34 22.63 14.52 -1.95
C LEU A 34 21.12 14.38 -1.74
N ALA A 35 20.33 14.31 -2.82
CA ALA A 35 18.89 14.17 -2.73
C ALA A 35 18.47 12.88 -2.01
N LEU A 36 19.06 11.73 -2.34
CA LEU A 36 18.82 10.48 -1.62
C LEU A 36 19.22 10.58 -0.14
N THR A 37 20.43 11.12 0.14
CA THR A 37 20.92 11.22 1.54
C THR A 37 19.98 12.09 2.37
N LEU A 38 19.58 13.28 1.88
CA LEU A 38 18.64 14.15 2.59
C LEU A 38 17.27 13.49 2.79
N THR A 39 16.81 12.73 1.79
CA THR A 39 15.58 11.96 1.89
C THR A 39 15.66 10.90 2.99
N LEU A 40 16.74 10.12 3.04
CA LEU A 40 16.93 9.10 4.06
C LEU A 40 17.12 9.71 5.46
N VAL A 41 17.83 10.83 5.57
CA VAL A 41 17.96 11.59 6.82
C VAL A 41 16.61 12.12 7.28
N GLY A 42 15.79 12.68 6.39
CA GLY A 42 14.44 13.15 6.71
C GLY A 42 13.51 12.01 7.18
N LEU A 43 13.56 10.85 6.51
CA LEU A 43 12.80 9.67 6.91
C LEU A 43 13.30 9.10 8.25
N ALA A 44 14.62 9.05 8.47
CA ALA A 44 15.19 8.63 9.75
C ALA A 44 14.81 9.60 10.89
N ALA A 45 14.88 10.90 10.66
CA ALA A 45 14.42 11.92 11.61
C ALA A 45 12.92 11.77 11.91
N THR A 46 12.09 11.46 10.90
CA THR A 46 10.68 11.13 11.08
C THR A 46 10.52 9.91 11.99
N MET A 47 11.26 8.83 11.75
CA MET A 47 11.23 7.63 12.60
C MET A 47 11.62 7.95 14.05
N VAL A 48 12.68 8.72 14.29
CA VAL A 48 13.07 9.16 15.64
C VAL A 48 11.96 9.99 16.29
N SER A 49 11.35 10.90 15.54
CA SER A 49 10.25 11.74 16.04
C SER A 49 9.02 10.95 16.47
N LEU A 50 8.75 9.77 15.84
CA LEU A 50 7.67 8.88 16.26
C LEU A 50 7.90 8.35 17.70
N PHE A 51 9.12 8.00 18.07
CA PHE A 51 9.43 7.57 19.45
C PHE A 51 9.24 8.69 20.45
N LEU A 52 9.58 9.93 20.08
CA LEU A 52 9.35 11.11 20.93
C LEU A 52 7.85 11.40 21.08
N ALA A 53 7.10 11.28 19.99
CA ALA A 53 5.64 11.46 19.99
C ALA A 53 4.92 10.35 20.77
N ALA A 54 5.41 9.10 20.71
CA ALA A 54 4.81 7.96 21.39
C ALA A 54 4.74 8.13 22.92
N SER A 55 5.68 8.85 23.54
CA SER A 55 5.64 9.18 24.98
C SER A 55 4.47 10.09 25.36
N ARG A 56 3.80 10.70 24.38
CA ARG A 56 2.67 11.65 24.52
C ARG A 56 1.47 11.25 23.67
N ALA A 57 1.46 10.02 23.12
CA ALA A 57 0.38 9.51 22.30
C ALA A 57 -0.98 9.50 23.05
N SER A 58 -2.06 9.52 22.28
CA SER A 58 -3.47 9.63 22.72
C SER A 58 -3.95 11.07 22.95
N ARG A 59 -3.42 12.03 22.20
CA ARG A 59 -3.97 13.39 22.17
C ARG A 59 -4.55 13.74 20.80
N GLN A 60 -5.79 14.15 20.80
CA GLN A 60 -6.37 14.89 19.69
C GLN A 60 -5.80 16.32 19.75
N VAL A 61 -4.79 16.60 18.94
CA VAL A 61 -4.12 17.91 18.93
C VAL A 61 -4.96 18.94 18.20
N THR A 62 -5.72 18.50 17.21
CA THR A 62 -6.67 19.32 16.44
C THR A 62 -7.94 18.49 16.17
N PRO A 63 -9.08 19.14 15.88
CA PRO A 63 -10.27 18.39 15.46
C PRO A 63 -10.09 17.56 14.17
N LEU A 64 -9.00 17.82 13.43
CA LEU A 64 -8.75 17.22 12.12
C LEU A 64 -7.94 15.92 12.19
N LEU A 65 -7.04 15.79 13.19
CA LEU A 65 -6.04 14.73 13.25
C LEU A 65 -5.92 14.14 14.66
N SER A 66 -5.85 12.82 14.74
CA SER A 66 -5.57 12.06 15.96
C SER A 66 -4.20 11.39 15.88
N PHE A 67 -3.33 11.67 16.87
CA PHE A 67 -2.03 11.03 17.02
C PHE A 67 -2.08 10.02 18.16
N ASP A 68 -2.68 8.89 17.89
CA ASP A 68 -2.68 7.72 18.76
C ASP A 68 -1.58 6.73 18.35
N THR A 69 -1.38 5.66 19.11
CA THR A 69 -0.35 4.65 18.79
C THR A 69 -0.63 3.96 17.46
N TYR A 70 -1.88 3.90 17.03
CA TYR A 70 -2.28 3.41 15.71
C TYR A 70 -1.73 4.30 14.58
N ALA A 71 -1.96 5.61 14.65
CA ALA A 71 -1.42 6.55 13.67
C ALA A 71 0.10 6.50 13.61
N LEU A 72 0.76 6.51 14.78
CA LEU A 72 2.23 6.44 14.86
C LEU A 72 2.78 5.14 14.25
N PHE A 73 2.14 4.00 14.50
CA PHE A 73 2.53 2.72 13.91
C PHE A 73 2.46 2.76 12.38
N TYR A 74 1.33 3.22 11.83
CA TYR A 74 1.17 3.26 10.38
C TYR A 74 2.06 4.32 9.72
N ILE A 75 2.26 5.49 10.32
CA ILE A 75 3.22 6.49 9.83
C ILE A 75 4.63 5.87 9.80
N GLY A 76 5.01 5.10 10.82
CA GLY A 76 6.26 4.35 10.86
C GLY A 76 6.36 3.34 9.71
N LEU A 77 5.31 2.56 9.48
CA LEU A 77 5.25 1.59 8.38
C LEU A 77 5.39 2.27 7.01
N LEU A 78 4.66 3.38 6.79
CA LEU A 78 4.75 4.15 5.55
C LEU A 78 6.15 4.74 5.34
N THR A 79 6.75 5.29 6.41
CA THR A 79 8.11 5.87 6.40
C THR A 79 9.17 4.82 6.08
N ALA A 80 9.09 3.63 6.71
CA ALA A 80 9.99 2.52 6.44
C ALA A 80 9.86 1.99 4.99
N ALA A 81 8.63 1.85 4.51
CA ALA A 81 8.36 1.45 3.13
C ALA A 81 8.90 2.47 2.13
N THR A 82 8.74 3.77 2.41
CA THR A 82 9.27 4.86 1.59
C THR A 82 10.80 4.83 1.54
N ALA A 83 11.47 4.58 2.67
CA ALA A 83 12.92 4.44 2.71
C ALA A 83 13.41 3.27 1.85
N ALA A 84 12.73 2.13 1.91
CA ALA A 84 13.03 1.00 1.05
C ALA A 84 12.86 1.35 -0.45
N VAL A 85 11.75 2.02 -0.82
CA VAL A 85 11.52 2.48 -2.19
C VAL A 85 12.59 3.49 -2.63
N ALA A 86 12.97 4.45 -1.79
CA ALA A 86 14.00 5.44 -2.11
C ALA A 86 15.35 4.77 -2.43
N ILE A 87 15.76 3.79 -1.63
CA ILE A 87 17.01 3.04 -1.86
C ILE A 87 16.91 2.19 -3.15
N LEU A 88 15.80 1.46 -3.35
CA LEU A 88 15.59 0.65 -4.55
C LEU A 88 15.51 1.49 -5.83
N SER A 89 15.15 2.78 -5.71
CA SER A 89 15.09 3.72 -6.82
C SER A 89 16.46 4.24 -7.26
N TRP A 90 17.47 4.17 -6.41
CA TRP A 90 18.80 4.75 -6.68
C TRP A 90 19.37 4.29 -8.02
N ASN A 91 19.66 3.01 -8.15
CA ASN A 91 20.22 2.49 -9.39
C ASN A 91 19.24 2.48 -10.55
N TYR A 92 17.95 2.33 -10.24
CA TYR A 92 16.90 2.40 -11.25
C TYR A 92 16.90 3.75 -11.99
N LEU A 93 17.03 4.86 -11.24
CA LEU A 93 17.07 6.22 -11.80
C LEU A 93 18.45 6.56 -12.38
N GLN A 94 19.53 6.13 -11.73
CA GLN A 94 20.89 6.40 -12.21
C GLN A 94 21.15 5.79 -13.60
N ARG A 95 20.67 4.57 -13.85
CA ARG A 95 20.80 3.93 -15.18
C ARG A 95 20.04 4.63 -16.28
N ARG A 96 19.07 5.46 -15.94
CA ARG A 96 18.19 6.17 -16.90
C ARG A 96 18.58 7.61 -17.14
N HIS A 97 19.69 8.08 -16.55
CA HIS A 97 20.27 9.41 -16.75
C HIS A 97 19.26 10.56 -16.56
N VAL A 98 18.33 10.41 -15.62
CA VAL A 98 17.36 11.44 -15.27
C VAL A 98 17.84 12.27 -14.09
N HIS A 99 17.33 13.49 -13.96
CA HIS A 99 17.52 14.31 -12.79
C HIS A 99 16.58 13.82 -11.68
N PRO A 100 17.05 13.12 -10.66
CA PRO A 100 16.16 12.40 -9.74
C PRO A 100 15.75 13.20 -8.51
N GLU A 101 16.15 14.43 -8.37
CA GLU A 101 15.95 15.24 -7.18
C GLU A 101 14.45 15.45 -6.92
N GLU A 102 13.70 15.80 -7.95
CA GLU A 102 12.27 16.00 -7.89
C GLU A 102 11.51 14.70 -7.57
N TYR A 103 12.02 13.56 -8.01
CA TYR A 103 11.46 12.25 -7.66
C TYR A 103 11.43 12.02 -6.14
N TYR A 104 12.53 12.33 -5.45
CA TYR A 104 12.60 12.16 -3.99
C TYR A 104 11.72 13.16 -3.26
N MET A 105 11.60 14.39 -3.74
CA MET A 105 10.64 15.37 -3.20
C MET A 105 9.22 14.85 -3.30
N LEU A 106 8.81 14.37 -4.47
CA LEU A 106 7.48 13.81 -4.71
C LEU A 106 7.21 12.58 -3.83
N LEU A 107 8.22 11.72 -3.65
CA LEU A 107 8.13 10.54 -2.79
C LEU A 107 7.87 10.91 -1.33
N LEU A 108 8.59 11.92 -0.81
CA LEU A 108 8.39 12.45 0.54
C LEU A 108 7.03 13.12 0.70
N THR A 109 6.61 13.92 -0.30
CA THR A 109 5.30 14.60 -0.30
C THR A 109 4.15 13.60 -0.35
N ALA A 110 4.29 12.52 -1.16
CA ALA A 110 3.31 11.43 -1.18
C ALA A 110 3.22 10.73 0.18
N THR A 111 4.36 10.53 0.86
CA THR A 111 4.40 9.92 2.19
C THR A 111 3.76 10.82 3.25
N LEU A 112 3.97 12.14 3.16
CA LEU A 112 3.26 13.13 4.00
C LEU A 112 1.74 13.00 3.80
N GLY A 113 1.25 12.95 2.55
CA GLY A 113 -0.16 12.75 2.26
C GLY A 113 -0.71 11.47 2.89
N GLY A 114 0.04 10.35 2.79
CA GLY A 114 -0.29 9.10 3.45
C GLY A 114 -0.32 9.20 4.98
N ALA A 115 0.63 9.92 5.59
CA ALA A 115 0.69 10.14 7.04
C ALA A 115 -0.50 10.98 7.55
N VAL A 116 -0.86 12.05 6.82
CA VAL A 116 -2.07 12.85 7.11
C VAL A 116 -3.32 11.98 7.01
N LEU A 117 -3.41 11.13 5.97
CA LEU A 117 -4.54 10.25 5.75
C LEU A 117 -4.75 9.27 6.91
N VAL A 118 -3.68 8.63 7.38
CA VAL A 118 -3.71 7.68 8.51
C VAL A 118 -4.16 8.34 9.82
N ALA A 119 -3.74 9.57 10.07
CA ALA A 119 -4.10 10.33 11.27
C ALA A 119 -5.45 11.04 11.17
N SER A 120 -6.11 11.02 10.00
CA SER A 120 -7.33 11.77 9.74
C SER A 120 -8.53 11.29 10.56
N THR A 121 -9.26 12.25 11.15
CA THR A 121 -10.53 12.05 11.87
C THR A 121 -11.65 12.94 11.35
N HIS A 122 -11.38 13.67 10.26
CA HIS A 122 -12.30 14.68 9.72
C HIS A 122 -12.25 14.66 8.18
N PHE A 123 -13.35 14.93 7.50
CA PHE A 123 -13.42 14.94 6.04
C PHE A 123 -12.37 15.84 5.38
N ALA A 124 -12.11 17.02 5.95
CA ALA A 124 -11.14 17.94 5.40
C ALA A 124 -9.71 17.34 5.41
N SER A 125 -9.29 16.73 6.52
CA SER A 125 -7.96 16.08 6.58
C SER A 125 -7.90 14.81 5.75
N PHE A 126 -8.99 14.06 5.66
CA PHE A 126 -9.11 12.91 4.76
C PHE A 126 -8.86 13.36 3.31
N PHE A 127 -9.63 14.34 2.83
CA PHE A 127 -9.51 14.82 1.45
C PHE A 127 -8.11 15.40 1.20
N LEU A 128 -7.60 16.23 2.10
CA LEU A 128 -6.29 16.85 1.94
C LEU A 128 -5.16 15.82 1.87
N GLY A 129 -5.16 14.84 2.78
CA GLY A 129 -4.17 13.75 2.76
C GLY A 129 -4.26 12.91 1.48
N LEU A 130 -5.49 12.62 1.03
CA LEU A 130 -5.73 11.89 -0.21
C LEU A 130 -5.20 12.65 -1.43
N GLU A 131 -5.45 13.97 -1.52
CA GLU A 131 -5.01 14.77 -2.67
C GLU A 131 -3.50 15.01 -2.68
N ILE A 132 -2.87 15.30 -1.53
CA ILE A 132 -1.40 15.41 -1.44
C ILE A 132 -0.75 14.10 -1.94
N LEU A 133 -1.26 12.95 -1.50
CA LEU A 133 -0.79 11.65 -1.96
C LEU A 133 -1.03 11.45 -3.47
N SER A 134 -2.23 11.78 -3.96
CA SER A 134 -2.64 11.50 -5.34
C SER A 134 -1.91 12.37 -6.36
N VAL A 135 -1.80 13.68 -6.11
CA VAL A 135 -1.10 14.63 -6.98
C VAL A 135 0.39 14.24 -7.09
N SER A 136 1.01 13.88 -5.97
CA SER A 136 2.39 13.39 -5.97
C SER A 136 2.55 12.11 -6.81
N LEU A 137 1.58 11.19 -6.74
CA LEU A 137 1.59 9.96 -7.52
C LEU A 137 1.40 10.20 -9.03
N TYR A 138 0.59 11.20 -9.44
CA TYR A 138 0.46 11.53 -10.87
C TYR A 138 1.82 11.86 -11.49
N ALA A 139 2.61 12.67 -10.78
CA ALA A 139 3.96 13.02 -11.22
C ALA A 139 4.95 11.85 -11.11
N LEU A 140 4.90 11.05 -10.03
CA LEU A 140 5.77 9.89 -9.84
C LEU A 140 5.56 8.80 -10.90
N ILE A 141 4.32 8.55 -11.34
CA ILE A 141 4.00 7.54 -12.35
C ILE A 141 4.59 7.91 -13.70
N VAL A 142 4.59 9.19 -14.08
CA VAL A 142 5.14 9.66 -15.35
C VAL A 142 6.66 9.86 -15.28
N TYR A 143 7.24 9.88 -14.12
CA TYR A 143 8.66 10.16 -13.89
C TYR A 143 9.53 8.91 -14.10
N PRO A 144 10.49 8.90 -14.99
CA PRO A 144 10.99 9.92 -15.92
C PRO A 144 10.23 9.91 -17.28
N ILE A 145 10.03 11.08 -17.88
CA ILE A 145 9.14 11.36 -19.03
C ILE A 145 9.77 10.94 -20.39
N TYR A 146 10.38 9.78 -20.53
CA TYR A 146 10.97 9.38 -21.80
C TYR A 146 10.22 8.25 -22.53
N ARG A 147 9.10 7.77 -21.99
CA ARG A 147 8.29 6.70 -22.59
C ARG A 147 6.82 7.04 -22.63
N ALA A 148 6.22 6.82 -23.81
CA ALA A 148 4.79 7.00 -24.00
C ALA A 148 3.94 6.19 -23.02
N GLN A 149 4.38 5.00 -22.63
CA GLN A 149 3.68 4.14 -21.65
C GLN A 149 3.56 4.79 -20.27
N PHE A 150 4.58 5.52 -19.81
CA PHE A 150 4.53 6.22 -18.51
C PHE A 150 3.52 7.37 -18.57
N VAL A 151 3.50 8.11 -19.67
CA VAL A 151 2.55 9.21 -19.89
C VAL A 151 1.12 8.66 -19.96
N GLU A 152 0.89 7.59 -20.71
CA GLU A 152 -0.42 6.95 -20.83
C GLU A 152 -0.94 6.48 -19.44
N ALA A 153 -0.10 5.78 -18.66
CA ALA A 153 -0.46 5.32 -17.33
C ALA A 153 -0.78 6.48 -16.38
N ALA A 154 0.03 7.56 -16.41
CA ALA A 154 -0.19 8.75 -15.58
C ALA A 154 -1.47 9.49 -15.94
N VAL A 155 -1.75 9.67 -17.25
CA VAL A 155 -2.98 10.33 -17.72
C VAL A 155 -4.22 9.49 -17.37
N LYS A 156 -4.19 8.18 -17.58
CA LYS A 156 -5.27 7.27 -17.14
C LYS A 156 -5.53 7.40 -15.64
N TYR A 157 -4.45 7.38 -14.84
CA TYR A 157 -4.58 7.49 -13.39
C TYR A 157 -5.09 8.86 -12.97
N LEU A 158 -4.58 9.96 -13.56
CA LEU A 158 -5.00 11.33 -13.29
C LEU A 158 -6.50 11.53 -13.56
N VAL A 159 -6.97 11.13 -14.75
CA VAL A 159 -8.38 11.31 -15.15
C VAL A 159 -9.31 10.50 -14.26
N LEU A 160 -9.00 9.23 -14.01
CA LEU A 160 -9.85 8.37 -13.19
C LEU A 160 -9.79 8.75 -11.71
N ALA A 161 -8.61 9.08 -11.18
CA ALA A 161 -8.47 9.53 -9.79
C ALA A 161 -9.15 10.89 -9.57
N GLY A 162 -8.97 11.87 -10.46
CA GLY A 162 -9.63 13.17 -10.36
C GLY A 162 -11.16 13.06 -10.40
N SER A 163 -11.70 12.20 -11.28
CA SER A 163 -13.15 11.94 -11.34
C SER A 163 -13.66 11.31 -10.04
N THR A 164 -12.94 10.34 -9.48
CA THR A 164 -13.34 9.67 -8.23
C THR A 164 -13.16 10.57 -7.00
N SER A 165 -12.16 11.46 -6.99
CA SER A 165 -12.02 12.51 -5.97
C SER A 165 -13.20 13.48 -6.00
N ALA A 166 -13.70 13.86 -7.17
CA ALA A 166 -14.90 14.70 -7.30
C ALA A 166 -16.14 14.00 -6.71
N PHE A 167 -16.34 12.70 -6.97
CA PHE A 167 -17.42 11.93 -6.36
C PHE A 167 -17.27 11.86 -4.84
N LEU A 168 -16.06 11.64 -4.35
CA LEU A 168 -15.77 11.56 -2.91
C LEU A 168 -16.11 12.88 -2.20
N VAL A 169 -15.65 14.03 -2.74
CA VAL A 169 -15.94 15.36 -2.18
C VAL A 169 -17.43 15.66 -2.25
N PHE A 170 -18.09 15.33 -3.35
CA PHE A 170 -19.54 15.53 -3.48
C PHE A 170 -20.29 14.64 -2.47
N GLY A 171 -19.85 13.40 -2.26
CA GLY A 171 -20.39 12.52 -1.22
C GLY A 171 -20.21 13.10 0.19
N MET A 172 -19.04 13.67 0.51
CA MET A 172 -18.79 14.38 1.76
C MET A 172 -19.74 15.58 1.95
N ALA A 173 -19.96 16.36 0.88
CA ALA A 173 -20.85 17.50 0.91
C ALA A 173 -22.32 17.12 1.16
N LEU A 174 -22.80 16.04 0.52
CA LEU A 174 -24.16 15.54 0.74
C LEU A 174 -24.38 15.06 2.18
N VAL A 175 -23.41 14.30 2.72
CA VAL A 175 -23.49 13.86 4.11
C VAL A 175 -23.47 15.05 5.05
N TYR A 176 -22.61 16.03 4.82
CA TYR A 176 -22.51 17.22 5.65
C TYR A 176 -23.79 18.07 5.59
N ALA A 177 -24.38 18.24 4.39
CA ALA A 177 -25.58 19.06 4.20
C ALA A 177 -26.77 18.57 5.05
N GLU A 178 -26.91 17.26 5.19
CA GLU A 178 -28.03 16.67 5.94
C GLU A 178 -27.70 16.49 7.44
N THR A 179 -26.44 16.20 7.76
CA THR A 179 -26.08 15.77 9.14
C THR A 179 -25.37 16.86 9.94
N GLY A 180 -24.81 17.89 9.27
CA GLY A 180 -23.98 18.92 9.89
C GLY A 180 -22.64 18.41 10.43
N THR A 181 -22.28 17.12 10.18
CA THR A 181 -21.05 16.52 10.70
C THR A 181 -20.04 16.22 9.60
N MET A 182 -18.75 16.45 9.89
CA MET A 182 -17.62 16.07 9.06
C MET A 182 -16.64 15.15 9.79
N THR A 183 -17.00 14.67 10.99
CA THR A 183 -16.13 13.85 11.84
C THR A 183 -16.46 12.38 11.75
N VAL A 184 -15.46 11.52 12.02
CA VAL A 184 -15.63 10.05 12.10
C VAL A 184 -16.68 9.69 13.15
N SER A 185 -16.63 10.33 14.32
CA SER A 185 -17.58 10.08 15.42
C SER A 185 -19.02 10.43 15.04
N GLY A 186 -19.22 11.46 14.22
CA GLY A 186 -20.55 11.82 13.72
C GLY A 186 -21.07 10.88 12.64
N LEU A 187 -20.17 10.23 11.88
CA LEU A 187 -20.53 9.26 10.83
C LEU A 187 -20.88 7.86 11.38
N ALA A 188 -20.24 7.43 12.44
CA ALA A 188 -20.38 6.07 12.95
C ALA A 188 -21.85 5.67 13.25
N PRO A 189 -22.68 6.50 13.88
CA PRO A 189 -24.10 6.18 14.08
C PRO A 189 -24.88 6.03 12.77
N LEU A 190 -24.56 6.86 11.77
CA LEU A 190 -25.22 6.82 10.45
C LEU A 190 -24.88 5.53 9.71
N LEU A 191 -23.62 5.14 9.70
CA LEU A 191 -23.16 3.91 9.08
C LEU A 191 -23.71 2.66 9.80
N SER A 192 -23.81 2.69 11.13
CA SER A 192 -24.35 1.58 11.93
C SER A 192 -25.86 1.40 11.75
N ALA A 193 -26.62 2.48 11.51
CA ALA A 193 -28.05 2.40 11.23
C ALA A 193 -28.36 1.73 9.87
N GLY A 194 -27.37 1.62 8.99
CA GLY A 194 -27.49 1.02 7.66
C GLY A 194 -28.03 1.96 6.59
N LEU A 195 -27.66 1.72 5.34
CA LEU A 195 -28.00 2.59 4.21
C LEU A 195 -29.52 2.71 3.95
N GLY A 196 -30.30 1.69 4.25
CA GLY A 196 -31.73 1.67 4.00
C GLY A 196 -32.58 2.46 5.02
N SER A 197 -32.01 2.86 6.14
CA SER A 197 -32.69 3.62 7.20
C SER A 197 -32.45 5.12 7.14
N GLN A 198 -31.55 5.56 6.24
CA GLN A 198 -31.16 6.95 6.09
C GLN A 198 -31.99 7.64 4.98
N GLU A 199 -32.02 8.97 5.01
CA GLU A 199 -32.52 9.73 3.88
C GLU A 199 -31.74 9.43 2.60
N ALA A 200 -32.40 9.49 1.47
CA ALA A 200 -31.81 9.14 0.16
C ALA A 200 -30.54 9.94 -0.14
N VAL A 201 -30.47 11.19 0.31
CA VAL A 201 -29.32 12.09 0.14
C VAL A 201 -28.09 11.59 0.91
N VAL A 202 -28.28 11.19 2.19
CA VAL A 202 -27.19 10.63 3.02
C VAL A 202 -26.71 9.30 2.42
N THR A 203 -27.65 8.44 2.02
CA THR A 203 -27.33 7.17 1.37
C THR A 203 -26.49 7.37 0.12
N LEU A 204 -26.90 8.30 -0.76
CA LEU A 204 -26.14 8.66 -1.95
C LEU A 204 -24.74 9.18 -1.59
N GLY A 205 -24.66 10.06 -0.58
CA GLY A 205 -23.39 10.59 -0.09
C GLY A 205 -22.43 9.50 0.36
N ILE A 206 -22.92 8.52 1.15
CA ILE A 206 -22.11 7.38 1.61
C ILE A 206 -21.67 6.49 0.42
N VAL A 207 -22.55 6.23 -0.54
CA VAL A 207 -22.19 5.45 -1.74
C VAL A 207 -21.07 6.14 -2.52
N LEU A 208 -21.14 7.46 -2.71
CA LEU A 208 -20.11 8.22 -3.41
C LEU A 208 -18.76 8.23 -2.65
N LEU A 209 -18.80 8.29 -1.31
CA LEU A 209 -17.61 8.11 -0.47
C LEU A 209 -16.97 6.72 -0.69
N LEU A 210 -17.79 5.66 -0.72
CA LEU A 210 -17.32 4.29 -0.95
C LEU A 210 -16.76 4.09 -2.37
N VAL A 211 -17.26 4.79 -3.38
CA VAL A 211 -16.69 4.81 -4.74
C VAL A 211 -15.27 5.35 -4.71
N GLY A 212 -15.03 6.50 -4.05
CA GLY A 212 -13.70 7.09 -3.92
C GLY A 212 -12.71 6.20 -3.17
N VAL A 213 -13.14 5.63 -2.04
CA VAL A 213 -12.34 4.68 -1.25
C VAL A 213 -12.05 3.40 -2.06
N GLY A 214 -13.07 2.85 -2.71
CA GLY A 214 -12.95 1.65 -3.54
C GLY A 214 -11.99 1.83 -4.72
N PHE A 215 -12.02 2.98 -5.36
CA PHE A 215 -11.05 3.34 -6.39
C PHE A 215 -9.62 3.36 -5.83
N LYS A 216 -9.39 4.04 -4.72
CA LYS A 216 -8.04 4.16 -4.13
C LYS A 216 -7.49 2.82 -3.67
N LEU A 217 -8.32 1.94 -3.14
CA LEU A 217 -7.97 0.57 -2.79
C LEU A 217 -7.85 -0.34 -4.03
N ALA A 218 -8.36 0.08 -5.17
CA ALA A 218 -8.42 -0.73 -6.40
C ALA A 218 -9.22 -2.03 -6.23
N VAL A 219 -10.34 -1.96 -5.52
CA VAL A 219 -11.26 -3.09 -5.40
C VAL A 219 -12.29 -3.10 -6.54
N VAL A 220 -12.83 -4.25 -6.86
CA VAL A 220 -13.87 -4.38 -7.91
C VAL A 220 -15.15 -3.67 -7.47
N PRO A 221 -15.77 -2.86 -8.34
CA PRO A 221 -15.52 -2.68 -9.79
C PRO A 221 -14.48 -1.59 -10.14
N PHE A 222 -13.92 -0.87 -9.18
CA PHE A 222 -13.08 0.30 -9.38
C PHE A 222 -11.58 -0.01 -9.63
N HIS A 223 -11.25 -1.24 -10.01
CA HIS A 223 -9.88 -1.78 -10.09
C HIS A 223 -9.18 -1.59 -11.46
N MET A 224 -9.89 -1.18 -12.51
CA MET A 224 -9.43 -1.23 -13.91
C MET A 224 -8.13 -0.45 -14.18
N TRP A 225 -7.87 0.60 -13.41
CA TRP A 225 -6.66 1.41 -13.54
C TRP A 225 -5.37 0.68 -13.08
N THR A 226 -5.50 -0.26 -12.16
CA THR A 226 -4.37 -0.83 -11.43
C THR A 226 -3.41 -1.63 -12.32
N PRO A 227 -3.86 -2.54 -13.22
CA PRO A 227 -2.96 -3.27 -14.10
C PRO A 227 -2.20 -2.35 -15.05
N ASP A 228 -2.85 -1.32 -15.59
CA ASP A 228 -2.25 -0.39 -16.55
C ASP A 228 -1.24 0.52 -15.85
N VAL A 229 -1.58 1.04 -14.67
CA VAL A 229 -0.67 1.89 -13.88
C VAL A 229 0.54 1.10 -13.36
N TYR A 230 0.36 -0.14 -12.86
CA TYR A 230 1.49 -0.92 -12.38
C TYR A 230 2.43 -1.31 -13.52
N GLN A 231 1.88 -1.64 -14.69
CA GLN A 231 2.69 -1.91 -15.87
C GLN A 231 3.39 -0.65 -16.37
N GLY A 232 2.66 0.46 -16.50
CA GLY A 232 3.14 1.69 -17.07
C GLY A 232 3.96 2.57 -16.12
N ALA A 233 3.92 2.38 -14.80
CA ALA A 233 4.75 3.13 -13.86
C ALA A 233 6.17 2.54 -13.74
N PRO A 234 7.19 3.35 -13.36
CA PRO A 234 8.48 2.83 -12.92
C PRO A 234 8.32 1.77 -11.84
N ALA A 235 9.09 0.67 -11.92
CA ALA A 235 8.92 -0.45 -10.99
C ALA A 235 8.96 -0.06 -9.49
N PRO A 236 9.87 0.83 -9.01
CA PRO A 236 9.83 1.28 -7.61
C PRO A 236 8.54 2.05 -7.27
N VAL A 237 8.03 2.87 -8.22
CA VAL A 237 6.77 3.61 -8.04
C VAL A 237 5.58 2.65 -7.99
N GLY A 238 5.58 1.60 -8.83
CA GLY A 238 4.58 0.52 -8.75
C GLY A 238 4.54 -0.12 -7.37
N GLY A 239 5.70 -0.41 -6.78
CA GLY A 239 5.82 -0.89 -5.39
C GLY A 239 5.28 0.09 -4.37
N TYR A 240 5.55 1.39 -4.52
CA TYR A 240 5.05 2.45 -3.65
C TYR A 240 3.52 2.59 -3.72
N VAL A 241 2.95 2.61 -4.93
CA VAL A 241 1.49 2.66 -5.14
C VAL A 241 0.81 1.43 -4.54
N ALA A 242 1.42 0.25 -4.71
CA ALA A 242 0.87 -0.99 -4.21
C ALA A 242 0.85 -1.06 -2.68
N THR A 243 1.80 -0.43 -2.00
CA THR A 243 1.99 -0.51 -0.55
C THR A 243 1.56 0.78 0.15
N VAL A 244 2.34 1.83 0.09
CA VAL A 244 2.13 3.07 0.87
C VAL A 244 0.77 3.68 0.57
N SER A 245 0.40 3.83 -0.70
CA SER A 245 -0.88 4.44 -1.09
C SER A 245 -2.09 3.62 -0.62
N LYS A 246 -2.08 2.31 -0.89
CA LYS A 246 -3.21 1.43 -0.49
C LYS A 246 -3.25 1.20 1.01
N GLY A 247 -2.09 1.05 1.64
CA GLY A 247 -2.00 0.85 3.08
C GLY A 247 -2.47 2.04 3.88
N ALA A 248 -2.13 3.27 3.46
CA ALA A 248 -2.63 4.49 4.10
C ALA A 248 -4.16 4.59 4.00
N MET A 249 -4.73 4.28 2.82
CA MET A 249 -6.18 4.27 2.64
C MET A 249 -6.86 3.16 3.45
N PHE A 250 -6.25 1.97 3.53
CA PHE A 250 -6.84 0.88 4.33
C PHE A 250 -6.77 1.17 5.83
N ALA A 251 -5.69 1.81 6.28
CA ALA A 251 -5.58 2.29 7.66
C ALA A 251 -6.66 3.33 7.99
N LEU A 252 -6.92 4.28 7.08
CA LEU A 252 -8.05 5.20 7.22
C LEU A 252 -9.38 4.45 7.31
N LEU A 253 -9.62 3.48 6.41
CA LEU A 253 -10.85 2.68 6.39
C LEU A 253 -11.07 1.97 7.73
N LEU A 254 -10.02 1.34 8.29
CA LEU A 254 -10.09 0.71 9.61
C LEU A 254 -10.47 1.73 10.70
N ARG A 255 -9.86 2.92 10.71
CA ARG A 255 -10.16 3.97 11.69
C ARG A 255 -11.62 4.44 11.59
N TYR A 256 -12.13 4.64 10.38
CA TYR A 256 -13.48 5.14 10.15
C TYR A 256 -14.56 4.11 10.47
N PHE A 257 -14.26 2.84 10.24
CA PHE A 257 -15.24 1.76 10.43
C PHE A 257 -15.07 0.99 11.75
N ARG A 258 -14.03 1.26 12.53
CA ARG A 258 -13.85 0.60 13.84
C ARG A 258 -15.04 0.79 14.78
N PRO A 259 -15.64 2.01 14.91
CA PRO A 259 -16.81 2.23 15.74
C PRO A 259 -18.14 1.82 15.07
N VAL A 260 -18.11 1.31 13.83
CA VAL A 260 -19.31 0.95 13.06
C VAL A 260 -19.64 -0.53 13.26
N SER A 261 -20.89 -0.82 13.62
CA SER A 261 -21.39 -2.20 13.64
C SER A 261 -21.74 -2.64 12.22
N LEU A 262 -21.01 -3.62 11.69
CA LEU A 262 -21.26 -4.23 10.40
C LEU A 262 -21.96 -5.58 10.60
N ASP A 263 -23.26 -5.55 10.90
CA ASP A 263 -24.03 -6.76 11.14
C ASP A 263 -24.20 -7.57 9.83
N PRO A 264 -24.03 -8.91 9.88
CA PRO A 264 -24.33 -9.78 8.75
C PRO A 264 -25.78 -9.59 8.27
N GLY A 265 -25.96 -9.21 7.01
CA GLY A 265 -27.28 -8.90 6.44
C GLY A 265 -27.58 -7.40 6.32
N SER A 266 -26.80 -6.51 6.97
CA SER A 266 -26.92 -5.09 6.67
C SER A 266 -26.47 -4.79 5.22
N THR A 267 -27.09 -3.78 4.58
CA THR A 267 -26.77 -3.41 3.21
C THR A 267 -25.26 -3.10 3.03
N LEU A 268 -24.67 -2.43 4.02
CA LEU A 268 -23.26 -2.07 3.99
C LEU A 268 -22.35 -3.29 4.07
N PHE A 269 -22.69 -4.26 4.96
CA PHE A 269 -22.00 -5.54 5.01
C PHE A 269 -22.07 -6.28 3.68
N LEU A 270 -23.27 -6.38 3.07
CA LEU A 270 -23.46 -7.06 1.80
C LEU A 270 -22.67 -6.41 0.65
N VAL A 271 -22.60 -5.07 0.61
CA VAL A 271 -21.79 -4.33 -0.37
C VAL A 271 -20.31 -4.67 -0.22
N PHE A 272 -19.75 -4.59 0.99
CA PHE A 272 -18.35 -4.94 1.22
C PHE A 272 -18.07 -6.42 0.98
N ALA A 273 -18.98 -7.32 1.32
CA ALA A 273 -18.85 -8.75 1.05
C ALA A 273 -18.84 -9.05 -0.46
N ALA A 274 -19.74 -8.43 -1.22
CA ALA A 274 -19.78 -8.54 -2.68
C ALA A 274 -18.50 -8.00 -3.32
N VAL A 275 -18.01 -6.83 -2.88
CA VAL A 275 -16.75 -6.22 -3.33
C VAL A 275 -15.56 -7.13 -2.99
N ALA A 276 -15.52 -7.73 -1.80
CA ALA A 276 -14.47 -8.67 -1.40
C ALA A 276 -14.44 -9.90 -2.30
N VAL A 277 -15.60 -10.57 -2.49
CA VAL A 277 -15.73 -11.76 -3.34
C VAL A 277 -15.36 -11.42 -4.79
N ALA A 278 -15.88 -10.34 -5.34
CA ALA A 278 -15.58 -9.92 -6.71
C ALA A 278 -14.09 -9.59 -6.90
N SER A 279 -13.45 -8.93 -5.91
CA SER A 279 -12.02 -8.59 -5.96
C SER A 279 -11.15 -9.84 -5.86
N MET A 280 -11.48 -10.79 -4.97
CA MET A 280 -10.80 -12.08 -4.85
C MET A 280 -10.91 -12.89 -6.14
N ALA A 281 -12.10 -12.97 -6.73
CA ALA A 281 -12.34 -13.73 -7.95
C ALA A 281 -11.66 -13.07 -9.16
N ALA A 282 -11.97 -11.81 -9.44
CA ALA A 282 -11.43 -11.10 -10.62
C ALA A 282 -9.90 -10.99 -10.54
N GLY A 283 -9.34 -10.62 -9.38
CA GLY A 283 -7.89 -10.51 -9.19
C GLY A 283 -7.16 -11.79 -9.51
N ASN A 284 -7.60 -12.92 -8.95
CA ASN A 284 -6.94 -14.20 -9.19
C ASN A 284 -7.16 -14.75 -10.61
N LEU A 285 -8.41 -14.70 -11.12
CA LEU A 285 -8.71 -15.22 -12.46
C LEU A 285 -8.04 -14.43 -13.59
N LEU A 286 -7.98 -13.10 -13.47
CA LEU A 286 -7.33 -12.26 -14.47
C LEU A 286 -5.80 -12.36 -14.41
N ALA A 287 -5.21 -12.60 -13.22
CA ALA A 287 -3.79 -12.86 -13.06
C ALA A 287 -3.34 -14.12 -13.83
N LEU A 288 -4.17 -15.18 -13.90
CA LEU A 288 -3.86 -16.42 -14.64
C LEU A 288 -3.56 -16.17 -16.12
N ARG A 289 -4.18 -15.17 -16.73
CA ARG A 289 -4.06 -14.85 -18.16
C ARG A 289 -2.91 -13.89 -18.48
N GLN A 290 -2.12 -13.47 -17.48
CA GLN A 290 -1.06 -12.49 -17.68
C GLN A 290 0.31 -13.19 -17.85
N ASP A 291 1.11 -12.66 -18.79
CA ASP A 291 2.52 -12.99 -18.96
C ASP A 291 3.44 -11.83 -18.52
N ASN A 292 2.87 -10.68 -18.25
CA ASN A 292 3.55 -9.51 -17.71
C ASN A 292 3.57 -9.60 -16.17
N VAL A 293 4.76 -9.67 -15.57
CA VAL A 293 4.94 -9.84 -14.11
C VAL A 293 4.38 -8.66 -13.33
N LYS A 294 4.52 -7.43 -13.83
CA LYS A 294 3.94 -6.24 -13.16
C LYS A 294 2.42 -6.29 -13.16
N ARG A 295 1.79 -6.79 -14.25
CA ARG A 295 0.34 -7.01 -14.30
C ARG A 295 -0.11 -8.15 -13.40
N ILE A 296 0.68 -9.24 -13.31
CA ILE A 296 0.40 -10.33 -12.35
C ILE A 296 0.39 -9.75 -10.93
N LEU A 297 1.39 -8.96 -10.54
CA LEU A 297 1.45 -8.30 -9.23
C LEU A 297 0.29 -7.31 -9.02
N ALA A 298 -0.19 -6.65 -10.07
CA ALA A 298 -1.35 -5.75 -10.01
C ALA A 298 -2.65 -6.50 -9.71
N TYR A 299 -2.93 -7.56 -10.45
CA TYR A 299 -4.11 -8.39 -10.20
C TYR A 299 -4.03 -9.13 -8.87
N SER A 300 -2.83 -9.60 -8.50
CA SER A 300 -2.54 -10.08 -7.16
C SER A 300 -2.91 -9.06 -6.09
N SER A 301 -2.51 -7.80 -6.25
CA SER A 301 -2.86 -6.71 -5.33
C SER A 301 -4.38 -6.55 -5.17
N ILE A 302 -5.15 -6.63 -6.25
CA ILE A 302 -6.62 -6.57 -6.22
C ILE A 302 -7.19 -7.73 -5.37
N ALA A 303 -6.69 -8.94 -5.59
CA ALA A 303 -7.11 -10.11 -4.81
C ALA A 303 -6.77 -9.97 -3.31
N HIS A 304 -5.56 -9.49 -2.98
CA HIS A 304 -5.12 -9.31 -1.60
C HIS A 304 -5.95 -8.26 -0.85
N LEU A 305 -6.38 -7.18 -1.51
CA LEU A 305 -7.32 -6.22 -0.93
C LEU A 305 -8.69 -6.89 -0.67
N GLY A 306 -9.13 -7.79 -1.55
CA GLY A 306 -10.30 -8.63 -1.30
C GLY A 306 -10.15 -9.51 -0.06
N TYR A 307 -8.98 -10.13 0.16
CA TYR A 307 -8.71 -10.91 1.38
C TYR A 307 -8.74 -10.03 2.64
N LEU A 308 -8.18 -8.85 2.60
CA LEU A 308 -8.22 -7.89 3.71
C LEU A 308 -9.64 -7.48 4.07
N LEU A 309 -10.53 -7.32 3.09
CA LEU A 309 -11.93 -7.00 3.35
C LEU A 309 -12.67 -8.12 4.10
N VAL A 310 -12.28 -9.39 3.96
CA VAL A 310 -12.87 -10.49 4.74
C VAL A 310 -12.63 -10.29 6.24
N ALA A 311 -11.40 -9.98 6.65
CA ALA A 311 -11.11 -9.70 8.06
C ALA A 311 -11.68 -8.35 8.52
N PHE A 312 -11.71 -7.34 7.64
CA PHE A 312 -12.36 -6.06 7.92
C PHE A 312 -13.84 -6.24 8.30
N LEU A 313 -14.56 -7.10 7.59
CA LEU A 313 -15.97 -7.45 7.87
C LEU A 313 -16.17 -8.24 9.16
N ALA A 314 -15.12 -8.91 9.67
CA ALA A 314 -15.19 -9.61 10.93
C ALA A 314 -15.32 -8.67 12.14
N THR A 315 -15.01 -7.39 11.97
CA THR A 315 -15.05 -6.35 13.00
C THR A 315 -14.29 -6.68 14.30
N GLY A 316 -14.23 -5.75 15.23
CA GLY A 316 -13.59 -5.99 16.53
C GLY A 316 -12.05 -5.92 16.49
N GLU A 317 -11.44 -6.07 17.67
CA GLU A 317 -10.00 -5.90 17.87
C GLU A 317 -9.17 -6.95 17.13
N ARG A 318 -9.59 -8.23 17.19
CA ARG A 318 -8.91 -9.34 16.49
C ARG A 318 -8.89 -9.14 14.98
N ALA A 319 -9.96 -8.59 14.42
CA ALA A 319 -10.04 -8.26 13.00
C ALA A 319 -9.05 -7.16 12.62
N ALA A 320 -8.97 -6.09 13.41
CA ALA A 320 -8.02 -5.01 13.20
C ALA A 320 -6.56 -5.48 13.32
N ILE A 321 -6.25 -6.36 14.28
CA ILE A 321 -4.93 -7.01 14.41
C ILE A 321 -4.61 -7.84 13.16
N ALA A 322 -5.55 -8.69 12.71
CA ALA A 322 -5.39 -9.53 11.53
C ALA A 322 -5.13 -8.71 10.26
N VAL A 323 -5.92 -7.67 10.04
CA VAL A 323 -5.74 -6.75 8.91
C VAL A 323 -4.40 -6.03 8.97
N THR A 324 -4.01 -5.51 10.14
CA THR A 324 -2.76 -4.77 10.31
C THR A 324 -1.55 -5.69 10.09
N PHE A 325 -1.55 -6.90 10.65
CA PHE A 325 -0.49 -7.88 10.42
C PHE A 325 -0.37 -8.24 8.93
N TYR A 326 -1.51 -8.47 8.28
CA TYR A 326 -1.52 -8.81 6.87
C TYR A 326 -1.03 -7.65 5.98
N LEU A 327 -1.37 -6.40 6.31
CA LEU A 327 -0.85 -5.23 5.62
C LEU A 327 0.68 -5.13 5.73
N VAL A 328 1.26 -5.36 6.92
CA VAL A 328 2.71 -5.37 7.10
C VAL A 328 3.36 -6.48 6.26
N ALA A 329 2.78 -7.70 6.26
CA ALA A 329 3.25 -8.80 5.42
C ALA A 329 3.17 -8.44 3.93
N TYR A 330 2.07 -7.85 3.51
CA TYR A 330 1.83 -7.41 2.14
C TYR A 330 2.82 -6.31 1.70
N PHE A 331 3.12 -5.35 2.57
CA PHE A 331 4.13 -4.31 2.32
C PHE A 331 5.50 -4.93 2.05
N ALA A 332 6.00 -5.73 2.99
CA ALA A 332 7.32 -6.34 2.87
C ALA A 332 7.42 -7.22 1.61
N THR A 333 6.39 -8.02 1.36
CA THR A 333 6.34 -8.93 0.22
C THR A 333 6.30 -8.19 -1.11
N THR A 334 5.43 -7.19 -1.23
CA THR A 334 5.23 -6.43 -2.46
C THR A 334 6.43 -5.56 -2.78
N LEU A 335 7.04 -4.93 -1.75
CA LEU A 335 8.28 -4.18 -1.91
C LEU A 335 9.45 -5.07 -2.35
N ALA A 336 9.56 -6.28 -1.79
CA ALA A 336 10.56 -7.25 -2.24
C ALA A 336 10.32 -7.64 -3.71
N ALA A 337 9.07 -7.93 -4.09
CA ALA A 337 8.73 -8.31 -5.47
C ALA A 337 9.04 -7.19 -6.47
N PHE A 338 8.55 -5.97 -6.25
CA PHE A 338 8.85 -4.81 -7.12
C PHE A 338 10.32 -4.40 -7.06
N GLY A 339 10.99 -4.58 -5.91
CA GLY A 339 12.42 -4.37 -5.76
C GLY A 339 13.24 -5.29 -6.66
N VAL A 340 12.85 -6.56 -6.80
CA VAL A 340 13.47 -7.49 -7.76
C VAL A 340 13.20 -7.04 -9.19
N VAL A 341 11.96 -6.64 -9.54
CA VAL A 341 11.66 -6.09 -10.86
C VAL A 341 12.56 -4.90 -11.17
N ALA A 342 12.69 -3.95 -10.23
CA ALA A 342 13.54 -2.77 -10.39
C ALA A 342 15.03 -3.12 -10.56
N ALA A 343 15.54 -4.08 -9.76
CA ALA A 343 16.93 -4.52 -9.83
C ALA A 343 17.29 -5.25 -11.13
N LEU A 344 16.31 -5.89 -11.77
CA LEU A 344 16.47 -6.57 -13.06
C LEU A 344 16.21 -5.66 -14.26
N SER A 345 15.58 -4.51 -14.06
CA SER A 345 15.25 -3.55 -15.11
C SER A 345 16.52 -2.92 -15.72
N THR A 346 16.47 -2.66 -17.02
CA THR A 346 17.56 -2.00 -17.78
C THR A 346 17.34 -0.48 -17.90
N SER A 347 18.24 0.22 -18.55
CA SER A 347 18.05 1.63 -18.93
C SER A 347 16.86 1.81 -19.88
N GLU A 348 16.60 0.83 -20.73
CA GLU A 348 15.59 0.93 -21.78
C GLU A 348 14.20 0.45 -21.35
N ARG A 349 14.11 -0.63 -20.55
CA ARG A 349 12.81 -1.22 -20.16
C ARG A 349 12.84 -1.88 -18.79
N ASP A 350 11.68 -1.99 -18.21
CA ASP A 350 11.49 -2.79 -17.00
C ASP A 350 11.51 -4.29 -17.34
N ALA A 351 11.97 -5.10 -16.37
CA ALA A 351 11.90 -6.54 -16.44
C ALA A 351 10.46 -7.00 -16.17
N GLU A 352 9.60 -6.90 -17.17
CA GLU A 352 8.16 -7.15 -17.00
C GLU A 352 7.67 -8.45 -17.65
N SER A 353 8.39 -8.98 -18.64
CA SER A 353 8.03 -10.24 -19.27
C SER A 353 8.46 -11.44 -18.44
N LEU A 354 7.65 -12.50 -18.38
CA LEU A 354 8.03 -13.75 -17.76
C LEU A 354 9.33 -14.33 -18.35
N ALA A 355 9.63 -14.03 -19.62
CA ALA A 355 10.87 -14.42 -20.28
C ALA A 355 12.12 -13.79 -19.63
N ASP A 356 12.03 -12.58 -19.08
CA ASP A 356 13.14 -11.89 -18.42
C ASP A 356 13.65 -12.64 -17.18
N TYR A 357 12.81 -13.45 -16.58
CA TYR A 357 13.08 -14.21 -15.36
C TYR A 357 13.62 -15.62 -15.61
N ARG A 358 13.55 -16.14 -16.86
CA ARG A 358 13.99 -17.49 -17.17
C ARG A 358 15.45 -17.72 -16.81
N GLY A 359 15.70 -18.79 -16.05
CA GLY A 359 17.06 -19.17 -15.62
C GLY A 359 17.75 -18.18 -14.68
N LEU A 360 17.00 -17.26 -14.05
CA LEU A 360 17.53 -16.23 -13.15
C LEU A 360 18.34 -16.85 -12.00
N ALA A 361 17.90 -17.98 -11.46
CA ALA A 361 18.55 -18.65 -10.34
C ALA A 361 20.01 -19.04 -10.60
N ARG A 362 20.41 -19.25 -11.86
CA ARG A 362 21.80 -19.52 -12.25
C ARG A 362 22.63 -18.24 -12.38
N ARG A 363 22.02 -17.19 -12.93
CA ARG A 363 22.68 -15.91 -13.18
C ARG A 363 22.80 -15.07 -11.91
N ARG A 364 21.76 -15.08 -11.06
CA ARG A 364 21.62 -14.25 -9.85
C ARG A 364 20.85 -14.97 -8.76
N ARG A 365 21.51 -15.94 -8.13
CA ARG A 365 20.88 -16.85 -7.15
C ARG A 365 20.17 -16.10 -6.02
N TRP A 366 20.80 -15.09 -5.44
CA TRP A 366 20.22 -14.34 -4.33
C TRP A 366 18.99 -13.56 -4.72
N THR A 367 18.99 -12.91 -5.88
CA THR A 367 17.83 -12.19 -6.40
C THR A 367 16.67 -13.15 -6.71
N ALA A 368 16.96 -14.31 -7.28
CA ALA A 368 15.96 -15.34 -7.53
C ALA A 368 15.39 -15.91 -6.23
N THR A 369 16.22 -16.12 -5.20
CA THR A 369 15.78 -16.57 -3.87
C THR A 369 14.89 -15.51 -3.21
N ALA A 370 15.28 -14.23 -3.21
CA ALA A 370 14.47 -13.14 -2.66
C ALA A 370 13.11 -13.07 -3.35
N PHE A 371 13.07 -13.17 -4.68
CA PHE A 371 11.80 -13.16 -5.42
C PHE A 371 10.96 -14.42 -5.15
N THR A 372 11.59 -15.58 -5.04
CA THR A 372 10.89 -16.84 -4.69
C THR A 372 10.21 -16.72 -3.31
N VAL A 373 10.93 -16.21 -2.31
CA VAL A 373 10.38 -16.00 -0.95
C VAL A 373 9.22 -14.99 -0.98
N ALA A 374 9.36 -13.89 -1.74
CA ALA A 374 8.29 -12.91 -1.90
C ALA A 374 7.05 -13.54 -2.57
N LEU A 375 7.22 -14.27 -3.67
CA LEU A 375 6.10 -14.92 -4.37
C LEU A 375 5.44 -16.01 -3.51
N PHE A 376 6.23 -16.79 -2.76
CA PHE A 376 5.70 -17.77 -1.81
C PHE A 376 4.95 -17.11 -0.64
N SER A 377 5.40 -15.96 -0.19
CA SER A 377 4.68 -15.18 0.81
C SER A 377 3.34 -14.67 0.27
N LEU A 378 3.26 -14.16 -0.97
CA LEU A 378 1.99 -13.81 -1.62
C LEU A 378 1.08 -15.04 -1.78
N ALA A 379 1.64 -16.16 -2.19
CA ALA A 379 0.90 -17.43 -2.29
C ALA A 379 0.35 -17.90 -0.93
N GLY A 380 1.02 -17.54 0.16
CA GLY A 380 0.69 -18.02 1.51
C GLY A 380 1.28 -19.40 1.79
N MET A 381 2.52 -19.61 1.37
CA MET A 381 3.26 -20.85 1.69
C MET A 381 3.75 -20.82 3.14
N PRO A 382 3.70 -21.97 3.86
CA PRO A 382 4.24 -22.07 5.22
C PRO A 382 5.67 -21.53 5.33
N LEU A 383 6.06 -21.12 6.54
CA LEU A 383 7.34 -20.46 6.88
C LEU A 383 7.48 -19.04 6.33
N THR A 384 6.46 -18.48 5.72
CA THR A 384 6.45 -17.09 5.28
C THR A 384 5.43 -16.26 6.06
N MET A 385 5.71 -14.97 6.20
CA MET A 385 4.83 -14.04 6.90
C MET A 385 3.43 -13.95 6.25
N GLY A 386 3.35 -14.09 4.92
CA GLY A 386 2.07 -14.09 4.20
C GLY A 386 1.17 -15.28 4.57
N PHE A 387 1.74 -16.45 4.87
CA PHE A 387 0.98 -17.59 5.40
C PHE A 387 0.36 -17.25 6.76
N ILE A 388 1.17 -16.80 7.70
CA ILE A 388 0.69 -16.40 9.04
C ILE A 388 -0.41 -15.34 8.91
N GLY A 389 -0.19 -14.34 8.05
CA GLY A 389 -1.19 -13.30 7.78
C GLY A 389 -2.53 -13.88 7.28
N LYS A 390 -2.50 -14.83 6.33
CA LYS A 390 -3.73 -15.51 5.85
C LYS A 390 -4.41 -16.32 6.96
N VAL A 391 -3.64 -16.99 7.82
CA VAL A 391 -4.19 -17.69 8.99
C VAL A 391 -4.92 -16.70 9.90
N TYR A 392 -4.35 -15.52 10.15
CA TYR A 392 -5.03 -14.48 10.94
C TYR A 392 -6.32 -13.97 10.28
N LEU A 393 -6.33 -13.77 8.95
CA LEU A 393 -7.55 -13.39 8.22
C LEU A 393 -8.65 -14.46 8.35
N VAL A 394 -8.27 -15.73 8.18
CA VAL A 394 -9.20 -16.86 8.30
C VAL A 394 -9.73 -16.99 9.73
N THR A 395 -8.86 -16.89 10.73
CA THR A 395 -9.29 -16.99 12.15
C THR A 395 -10.17 -15.82 12.57
N ALA A 396 -9.91 -14.60 12.09
CA ALA A 396 -10.78 -13.44 12.33
C ALA A 396 -12.17 -13.66 11.70
N GLY A 397 -12.23 -14.09 10.44
CA GLY A 397 -13.48 -14.38 9.75
C GLY A 397 -14.25 -15.55 10.40
N ALA A 398 -13.56 -16.60 10.85
CA ALA A 398 -14.17 -17.74 11.54
C ALA A 398 -14.77 -17.32 12.90
N GLY A 399 -14.11 -16.44 13.63
CA GLY A 399 -14.63 -15.87 14.88
C GLY A 399 -15.93 -15.09 14.70
N SER A 400 -16.21 -14.58 13.51
CA SER A 400 -17.44 -13.88 13.14
C SER A 400 -18.38 -14.71 12.24
N ALA A 401 -18.14 -16.02 12.14
CA ALA A 401 -18.93 -16.97 11.35
C ALA A 401 -19.04 -16.65 9.84
N LEU A 402 -18.07 -15.95 9.26
CA LEU A 402 -18.03 -15.54 7.84
C LEU A 402 -17.58 -16.69 6.92
N TRP A 403 -18.12 -17.90 7.10
CA TRP A 403 -17.66 -19.13 6.43
C TRP A 403 -17.68 -19.04 4.91
N ALA A 404 -18.71 -18.42 4.31
CA ALA A 404 -18.80 -18.27 2.86
C ALA A 404 -17.62 -17.43 2.30
N LEU A 405 -17.28 -16.34 2.98
CA LEU A 405 -16.16 -15.48 2.58
C LEU A 405 -14.80 -16.17 2.76
N ILE A 406 -14.66 -16.96 3.83
CA ILE A 406 -13.46 -17.76 4.11
C ILE A 406 -13.28 -18.83 3.02
N ILE A 407 -14.34 -19.53 2.64
CA ILE A 407 -14.27 -20.55 1.56
C ILE A 407 -13.81 -19.89 0.25
N VAL A 408 -14.38 -18.74 -0.12
CA VAL A 408 -13.97 -18.00 -1.30
C VAL A 408 -12.51 -17.57 -1.21
N LEU A 409 -12.05 -17.07 -0.03
CA LEU A 409 -10.67 -16.70 0.23
C LEU A 409 -9.72 -17.88 -0.02
N VAL A 410 -10.01 -19.04 0.56
CA VAL A 410 -9.17 -20.23 0.45
C VAL A 410 -9.12 -20.73 -0.99
N LEU A 411 -10.26 -20.85 -1.66
CA LEU A 411 -10.33 -21.29 -3.05
C LEU A 411 -9.57 -20.37 -4.00
N THR A 412 -9.82 -19.05 -3.89
CA THR A 412 -9.17 -18.07 -4.77
C THR A 412 -7.68 -17.92 -4.47
N SER A 413 -7.27 -18.04 -3.20
CA SER A 413 -5.85 -18.06 -2.81
C SER A 413 -5.13 -19.29 -3.38
N THR A 414 -5.79 -20.45 -3.46
CA THR A 414 -5.24 -21.66 -4.08
C THR A 414 -5.03 -21.45 -5.59
N VAL A 415 -5.94 -20.75 -6.27
CA VAL A 415 -5.75 -20.32 -7.66
C VAL A 415 -4.51 -19.44 -7.78
N GLY A 416 -4.29 -18.55 -6.81
CA GLY A 416 -3.12 -17.66 -6.75
C GLY A 416 -1.79 -18.42 -6.76
N LEU A 417 -1.72 -19.57 -6.08
CA LEU A 417 -0.51 -20.39 -6.05
C LEU A 417 0.02 -20.73 -7.44
N TYR A 418 -0.87 -20.95 -8.41
CA TYR A 418 -0.48 -21.33 -9.78
C TYR A 418 0.34 -20.25 -10.47
N TYR A 419 -0.12 -19.01 -10.54
CA TYR A 419 0.60 -17.97 -11.29
C TYR A 419 1.87 -17.51 -10.58
N TYR A 420 1.95 -17.58 -9.25
CA TYR A 420 3.20 -17.33 -8.53
C TYR A 420 4.22 -18.45 -8.78
N THR A 421 3.79 -19.71 -8.70
CA THR A 421 4.66 -20.87 -8.97
C THR A 421 5.14 -20.85 -10.42
N ARG A 422 4.33 -20.39 -11.39
CA ARG A 422 4.74 -20.25 -12.79
C ARG A 422 5.95 -19.32 -12.94
N ILE A 423 6.01 -18.21 -12.20
CA ILE A 423 7.17 -17.30 -12.19
C ILE A 423 8.37 -18.00 -11.52
N VAL A 424 8.15 -18.67 -10.38
CA VAL A 424 9.22 -19.40 -9.68
C VAL A 424 9.82 -20.47 -10.58
N VAL A 425 9.00 -21.30 -11.22
CA VAL A 425 9.45 -22.33 -12.15
C VAL A 425 10.28 -21.73 -13.27
N ALA A 426 9.83 -20.62 -13.88
CA ALA A 426 10.58 -19.95 -14.94
C ALA A 426 11.99 -19.54 -14.46
N MET A 427 12.13 -19.06 -13.22
CA MET A 427 13.43 -18.67 -12.67
C MET A 427 14.39 -19.84 -12.43
N TRP A 428 13.87 -21.01 -12.06
CA TRP A 428 14.68 -22.15 -11.64
C TRP A 428 14.88 -23.20 -12.74
N VAL A 429 14.10 -23.18 -13.83
CA VAL A 429 14.25 -24.12 -14.96
C VAL A 429 15.53 -23.84 -15.72
N ARG A 430 16.22 -24.94 -16.11
CA ARG A 430 17.43 -24.91 -16.92
C ARG A 430 17.09 -24.54 -18.36
N GLN A 431 17.66 -23.45 -18.88
CA GLN A 431 17.67 -23.21 -20.33
C GLN A 431 18.91 -23.88 -20.95
N PRO A 432 18.78 -24.59 -22.09
CA PRO A 432 19.91 -24.89 -22.95
C PRO A 432 20.46 -23.58 -23.49
N ASP A 433 21.80 -23.50 -23.65
CA ASP A 433 22.56 -22.33 -24.07
C ASP A 433 21.87 -21.51 -25.21
N GLN A 434 21.13 -20.50 -24.86
CA GLN A 434 20.85 -19.40 -25.77
C GLN A 434 21.51 -18.17 -25.15
N SER A 435 22.28 -17.48 -25.99
CA SER A 435 22.98 -16.24 -25.70
C SER A 435 22.25 -15.40 -24.64
N ALA A 436 22.84 -15.36 -23.44
CA ALA A 436 22.34 -14.56 -22.35
C ALA A 436 22.51 -13.08 -22.75
N GLU A 437 21.54 -12.52 -23.44
CA GLU A 437 21.40 -11.08 -23.47
C GLU A 437 21.31 -10.62 -22.02
N ALA A 438 22.28 -9.81 -21.65
CA ALA A 438 22.51 -9.41 -20.29
C ALA A 438 21.32 -8.61 -19.75
N VAL A 439 20.41 -9.30 -19.06
CA VAL A 439 19.43 -8.63 -18.21
C VAL A 439 20.22 -7.92 -17.10
N GLY A 440 20.38 -6.62 -17.27
CA GLY A 440 20.91 -5.64 -16.31
C GLY A 440 22.26 -5.95 -15.64
N THR A 441 22.98 -4.93 -15.28
CA THR A 441 24.22 -4.98 -14.45
C THR A 441 23.96 -5.60 -13.06
N ALA A 442 25.00 -5.92 -12.30
CA ALA A 442 24.87 -6.45 -10.94
C ALA A 442 23.94 -5.59 -10.07
N VAL A 443 23.20 -6.24 -9.15
CA VAL A 443 22.43 -5.54 -8.13
C VAL A 443 23.42 -4.80 -7.25
N ASP A 444 23.23 -3.49 -7.05
CA ASP A 444 24.07 -2.72 -6.14
C ASP A 444 23.93 -3.19 -4.70
N GLY A 445 24.96 -2.92 -3.89
CA GLY A 445 25.00 -3.35 -2.51
C GLY A 445 23.82 -2.85 -1.67
N ALA A 446 23.38 -1.60 -1.91
CA ALA A 446 22.29 -0.99 -1.15
C ALA A 446 20.94 -1.64 -1.48
N SER A 447 20.59 -1.79 -2.76
CA SER A 447 19.37 -2.51 -3.17
C SER A 447 19.42 -3.98 -2.76
N GLY A 448 20.59 -4.61 -2.83
CA GLY A 448 20.80 -5.98 -2.35
C GLY A 448 20.55 -6.10 -0.84
N ALA A 449 21.02 -5.15 -0.04
CA ALA A 449 20.78 -5.10 1.40
C ALA A 449 19.28 -4.94 1.73
N VAL A 450 18.56 -4.06 1.03
CA VAL A 450 17.11 -3.90 1.22
C VAL A 450 16.37 -5.19 0.86
N LEU A 451 16.70 -5.84 -0.26
CA LEU A 451 16.07 -7.11 -0.64
C LEU A 451 16.37 -8.21 0.37
N ALA A 452 17.60 -8.28 0.88
CA ALA A 452 17.99 -9.23 1.94
C ALA A 452 17.24 -8.96 3.25
N ALA A 453 17.12 -7.70 3.66
CA ALA A 453 16.37 -7.30 4.86
C ALA A 453 14.88 -7.64 4.75
N LEU A 454 14.24 -7.34 3.61
CA LEU A 454 12.84 -7.69 3.36
C LEU A 454 12.64 -9.20 3.34
N THR A 455 13.55 -9.94 2.71
CA THR A 455 13.50 -11.41 2.67
C THR A 455 13.64 -12.02 4.05
N ALA A 456 14.62 -11.54 4.84
CA ALA A 456 14.82 -11.95 6.22
C ALA A 456 13.58 -11.63 7.08
N PHE A 457 13.01 -10.43 6.93
CA PHE A 457 11.78 -10.02 7.62
C PHE A 457 10.62 -10.98 7.34
N LEU A 458 10.41 -11.36 6.07
CA LEU A 458 9.35 -12.29 5.67
C LEU A 458 9.52 -13.68 6.29
N ILE A 459 10.74 -14.17 6.39
CA ILE A 459 11.04 -15.49 6.97
C ILE A 459 10.96 -15.43 8.50
N VAL A 460 11.61 -14.45 9.13
CA VAL A 460 11.67 -14.33 10.60
C VAL A 460 10.26 -14.19 11.17
N PHE A 461 9.44 -13.26 10.64
CA PHE A 461 8.07 -13.09 11.11
C PHE A 461 7.07 -14.13 10.54
N GLY A 462 7.50 -14.93 9.56
CA GLY A 462 6.81 -16.13 9.13
C GLY A 462 7.01 -17.32 10.09
N VAL A 463 8.12 -17.37 10.83
CA VAL A 463 8.43 -18.41 11.82
C VAL A 463 8.12 -17.96 13.24
N TYR A 464 8.47 -16.72 13.59
CA TYR A 464 8.29 -16.14 14.94
C TYR A 464 7.54 -14.79 14.87
N PRO A 465 6.21 -14.81 14.71
CA PRO A 465 5.41 -13.60 14.54
C PRO A 465 5.16 -12.83 15.86
N ALA A 466 5.37 -13.45 17.04
CA ALA A 466 4.94 -12.93 18.33
C ALA A 466 5.38 -11.48 18.63
N PRO A 467 6.65 -11.05 18.38
CA PRO A 467 7.05 -9.67 18.69
C PRO A 467 6.30 -8.63 17.86
N LEU A 468 6.04 -8.94 16.59
CA LEU A 468 5.31 -8.04 15.72
C LEU A 468 3.83 -7.98 16.10
N ILE A 469 3.24 -9.12 16.49
CA ILE A 469 1.85 -9.17 16.95
C ILE A 469 1.67 -8.31 18.20
N GLN A 470 2.54 -8.42 19.20
CA GLN A 470 2.49 -7.59 20.41
C GLN A 470 2.59 -6.09 20.10
N LEU A 471 3.42 -5.72 19.12
CA LEU A 471 3.52 -4.33 18.67
C LEU A 471 2.21 -3.86 18.02
N ILE A 472 1.59 -4.71 17.19
CA ILE A 472 0.33 -4.43 16.51
C ILE A 472 -0.83 -4.34 17.51
N GLU A 473 -0.90 -5.25 18.48
CA GLU A 473 -1.89 -5.22 19.56
C GLU A 473 -1.87 -3.89 20.31
N ARG A 474 -0.67 -3.43 20.71
CA ARG A 474 -0.50 -2.11 21.33
C ARG A 474 -0.92 -0.95 20.41
N ALA A 475 -0.66 -1.06 19.12
CA ALA A 475 -1.05 -0.04 18.16
C ALA A 475 -2.58 0.00 17.98
N VAL A 476 -3.22 -1.16 17.83
CA VAL A 476 -4.65 -1.29 17.54
C VAL A 476 -5.52 -1.00 18.78
N SER A 477 -5.01 -1.25 20.01
CA SER A 477 -5.76 -1.01 21.25
C SER A 477 -6.19 0.44 21.47
N THR A 478 -5.58 1.40 20.77
CA THR A 478 -5.93 2.83 20.84
C THR A 478 -6.91 3.28 19.76
N LEU A 479 -7.31 2.41 18.84
CA LEU A 479 -8.39 2.71 17.90
C LEU A 479 -9.71 2.88 18.65
N PRO A 480 -10.44 3.98 18.37
CA PRO A 480 -11.71 4.27 19.02
C PRO A 480 -12.79 3.22 18.76
#